data_a5baa1986665447a3559a7f8225c80d9
#
_entry.id   a5baa1986665447a3559a7f8225c80d9
#
_cell.length_a   1.000
_cell.length_b   1.000
_cell.length_c   1.000
_cell.angle_alpha   90.00
_cell.angle_beta   90.00
_cell.angle_gamma   90.00
#
_symmetry.space_group_name_H-M   'P 1'
#
loop_
_entity.id
_entity.type
_entity.pdbx_description
1 polymer ?
#
loop_
_entity_poly.entity_id
_entity_poly.type
_entity_poly.pdbx_seq_one_letter_code
_entity_poly.pdbx_strand_id
1 'polypeptide(L)'
;SITDDEELKEVIQDITSLNPKPGNNWGDSLALAMSTIIPDFIVESYNGELILSLNNRNVPELRVNREYSEMLQGYNENKKGVSSDTKNAVLFVKQKLDSARWFIEAIKQRQATLQRTMKAMVDFQYDFFLTGDETQLKPMRLKDIAEITSYDISTISRVSNSKYVQT
;
A
#
# COMPACT_ATOMS: atom_id res chain seq x y z
N SER A 1 26.86 27.78 -48.30
CA SER A 1 26.03 28.97 -47.93
C SER A 1 24.58 28.56 -48.08
N ILE A 2 23.86 28.56 -47.00
CA ILE A 2 22.43 28.27 -46.96
C ILE A 2 21.73 29.42 -47.70
N THR A 3 21.12 29.09 -48.85
CA THR A 3 20.54 30.06 -49.78
C THR A 3 19.05 29.97 -49.91
N ASP A 4 18.40 29.07 -49.15
CA ASP A 4 16.97 28.90 -49.19
C ASP A 4 16.35 29.12 -47.79
N ASP A 5 15.30 29.93 -47.71
CA ASP A 5 14.60 30.24 -46.44
C ASP A 5 13.98 28.98 -45.79
N GLU A 6 13.70 27.95 -46.58
CA GLU A 6 13.18 26.68 -46.08
C GLU A 6 14.27 25.85 -45.38
N GLU A 7 15.46 25.75 -45.99
CA GLU A 7 16.63 25.09 -45.37
C GLU A 7 17.05 25.81 -44.09
N LEU A 8 16.95 27.16 -44.06
CA LEU A 8 17.27 27.92 -42.86
C LEU A 8 16.29 27.63 -41.70
N LYS A 9 15.00 27.49 -41.99
CA LYS A 9 14.00 27.11 -41.00
C LYS A 9 14.21 25.71 -40.46
N GLU A 10 14.54 24.74 -41.31
CA GLU A 10 14.80 23.36 -40.90
C GLU A 10 16.03 23.29 -40.00
N VAL A 11 17.11 23.97 -40.34
CA VAL A 11 18.32 24.05 -39.51
C VAL A 11 18.07 24.72 -38.18
N ILE A 12 17.24 25.78 -38.12
CA ILE A 12 16.87 26.43 -36.87
C ILE A 12 16.02 25.47 -36.02
N GLN A 13 15.10 24.71 -36.60
CA GLN A 13 14.29 23.73 -35.91
C GLN A 13 15.13 22.59 -35.34
N ASP A 14 16.09 22.11 -36.09
CA ASP A 14 17.06 21.11 -35.64
C ASP A 14 17.89 21.61 -34.46
N ILE A 15 18.43 22.83 -34.56
CA ILE A 15 19.22 23.44 -33.49
C ILE A 15 18.37 23.63 -32.23
N THR A 16 17.10 24.06 -32.33
CA THR A 16 16.22 24.25 -31.20
C THR A 16 15.76 22.94 -30.56
N SER A 17 15.75 21.85 -31.35
CA SER A 17 15.43 20.50 -30.83
C SER A 17 16.59 19.86 -30.07
N LEU A 18 17.82 20.34 -30.26
CA LEU A 18 18.99 19.82 -29.57
C LEU A 18 18.96 20.17 -28.06
N ASN A 19 19.35 19.23 -27.24
CA ASN A 19 19.45 19.46 -25.80
C ASN A 19 20.59 20.47 -25.51
N PRO A 20 20.30 21.64 -24.88
CA PRO A 20 21.30 22.68 -24.63
C PRO A 20 22.39 22.28 -23.63
N LYS A 21 22.22 21.14 -22.94
CA LYS A 21 23.21 20.58 -22.02
C LYS A 21 23.50 19.11 -22.40
N PRO A 22 24.39 18.85 -23.36
CA PRO A 22 24.79 17.49 -23.69
C PRO A 22 25.44 16.82 -22.46
N GLY A 23 24.96 15.63 -22.08
CA GLY A 23 25.39 14.92 -20.86
C GLY A 23 24.44 15.01 -19.68
N ASN A 24 23.37 15.79 -19.75
CA ASN A 24 22.36 15.88 -18.67
C ASN A 24 21.49 14.60 -18.56
N ASN A 25 21.51 13.73 -19.56
CA ASN A 25 20.78 12.45 -19.55
C ASN A 25 21.27 11.46 -18.49
N TRP A 26 22.47 11.65 -17.95
CA TRP A 26 22.97 10.82 -16.85
C TRP A 26 22.24 11.13 -15.52
N GLY A 27 21.80 12.38 -15.33
CA GLY A 27 21.00 12.78 -14.19
C GLY A 27 19.57 12.22 -14.24
N ASP A 28 18.97 12.19 -15.43
CA ASP A 28 17.60 11.69 -15.63
C ASP A 28 17.50 10.17 -15.41
N SER A 29 18.52 9.41 -15.81
CA SER A 29 18.55 7.96 -15.56
C SER A 29 18.67 7.62 -14.06
N LEU A 30 19.40 8.43 -13.30
CA LEU A 30 19.48 8.30 -11.84
C LEU A 30 18.18 8.75 -11.15
N ALA A 31 17.55 9.82 -11.62
CA ALA A 31 16.24 10.28 -11.14
C ALA A 31 15.13 9.27 -11.45
N LEU A 32 15.15 8.64 -12.64
CA LEU A 32 14.25 7.55 -13.00
C LEU A 32 14.49 6.29 -12.15
N ALA A 33 15.73 5.95 -11.84
CA ALA A 33 16.06 4.84 -10.94
C ALA A 33 15.64 5.13 -9.48
N MET A 34 15.64 6.40 -9.06
CA MET A 34 15.16 6.82 -7.74
C MET A 34 13.63 6.92 -7.65
N SER A 35 12.93 6.98 -8.78
CA SER A 35 11.46 7.02 -8.84
C SER A 35 10.81 5.64 -8.91
N THR A 36 11.50 4.58 -8.48
CA THR A 36 10.93 3.23 -8.42
C THR A 36 9.72 3.22 -7.50
N ILE A 37 8.54 3.05 -8.09
CA ILE A 37 7.29 2.93 -7.36
C ILE A 37 7.17 1.49 -6.86
N ILE A 38 7.07 1.32 -5.54
CA ILE A 38 6.80 0.02 -4.93
C ILE A 38 5.27 -0.15 -4.90
N PRO A 39 4.71 -1.20 -5.53
CA PRO A 39 3.28 -1.41 -5.52
C PRO A 39 2.79 -1.80 -4.12
N ASP A 40 1.62 -1.32 -3.75
CA ASP A 40 0.93 -1.72 -2.51
C ASP A 40 0.19 -3.04 -2.68
N PHE A 41 -0.28 -3.32 -3.89
CA PHE A 41 -1.04 -4.51 -4.25
C PHE A 41 -0.45 -5.16 -5.50
N ILE A 42 -0.57 -6.48 -5.57
CA ILE A 42 -0.18 -7.28 -6.74
C ILE A 42 -1.42 -8.09 -7.15
N VAL A 43 -1.81 -7.98 -8.41
CA VAL A 43 -2.90 -8.75 -9.00
C VAL A 43 -2.30 -9.67 -10.06
N GLU A 44 -2.42 -10.96 -9.84
CA GLU A 44 -1.92 -11.98 -10.77
C GLU A 44 -3.09 -12.73 -11.37
N SER A 45 -3.03 -12.99 -12.69
CA SER A 45 -3.99 -13.85 -13.37
C SER A 45 -3.41 -15.27 -13.49
N TYR A 46 -4.10 -16.25 -12.90
CA TYR A 46 -3.73 -17.65 -13.00
C TYR A 46 -4.94 -18.49 -13.41
N ASN A 47 -4.84 -19.18 -14.54
CA ASN A 47 -5.93 -20.00 -15.11
C ASN A 47 -7.29 -19.31 -15.24
N GLY A 48 -7.30 -17.99 -15.48
CA GLY A 48 -8.53 -17.21 -15.56
C GLY A 48 -9.09 -16.73 -14.21
N GLU A 49 -8.41 -17.02 -13.11
CA GLU A 49 -8.74 -16.48 -11.80
C GLU A 49 -7.78 -15.34 -11.43
N LEU A 50 -8.32 -14.29 -10.80
CA LEU A 50 -7.52 -13.16 -10.32
C LEU A 50 -7.16 -13.37 -8.84
N ILE A 51 -5.86 -13.43 -8.60
CA ILE A 51 -5.29 -13.55 -7.25
C ILE A 51 -4.79 -12.17 -6.81
N LEU A 52 -5.42 -11.63 -5.76
CA LEU A 52 -5.01 -10.37 -5.15
C LEU A 52 -4.12 -10.63 -3.94
N SER A 53 -2.92 -10.09 -3.95
CA SER A 53 -2.01 -10.08 -2.81
C SER A 53 -1.66 -8.68 -2.36
N LEU A 54 -1.53 -8.50 -1.04
CA LEU A 54 -1.08 -7.25 -0.43
C LEU A 54 0.44 -7.32 -0.25
N ASN A 55 1.14 -6.28 -0.69
CA ASN A 55 2.58 -6.19 -0.50
C ASN A 55 2.92 -5.83 0.95
N ASN A 56 3.16 -6.84 1.76
CA ASN A 56 3.46 -6.70 3.20
C ASN A 56 4.93 -6.48 3.51
N ARG A 57 5.76 -6.09 2.53
CA ARG A 57 7.23 -5.96 2.72
C ARG A 57 7.63 -5.10 3.93
N ASN A 58 6.82 -4.11 4.28
CA ASN A 58 7.12 -3.16 5.36
C ASN A 58 6.38 -3.44 6.67
N VAL A 59 5.60 -4.51 6.75
CA VAL A 59 4.86 -4.86 7.97
C VAL A 59 5.31 -6.24 8.42
N PRO A 60 6.27 -6.32 9.36
CA PRO A 60 6.67 -7.59 9.94
C PRO A 60 5.50 -8.22 10.69
N GLU A 61 5.51 -9.55 10.79
CA GLU A 61 4.52 -10.25 11.61
C GLU A 61 4.70 -9.87 13.08
N LEU A 62 3.75 -9.12 13.59
CA LEU A 62 3.76 -8.66 14.98
C LEU A 62 3.12 -9.71 15.87
N ARG A 63 3.84 -10.15 16.89
CA ARG A 63 3.36 -11.07 17.92
C ARG A 63 3.64 -10.49 19.31
N VAL A 64 2.72 -10.74 20.22
CA VAL A 64 2.96 -10.44 21.63
C VAL A 64 3.91 -11.50 22.20
N ASN A 65 4.93 -11.08 22.98
CA ASN A 65 5.84 -12.01 23.63
C ASN A 65 5.05 -12.91 24.60
N ARG A 66 5.28 -14.21 24.44
CA ARG A 66 4.57 -15.24 25.19
C ARG A 66 4.91 -15.23 26.68
N GLU A 67 6.14 -14.94 27.03
CA GLU A 67 6.61 -14.85 28.42
C GLU A 67 5.80 -13.88 29.28
N TYR A 68 5.51 -12.68 28.73
CA TYR A 68 4.67 -11.71 29.45
C TYR A 68 3.22 -12.16 29.60
N SER A 69 2.69 -12.92 28.64
CA SER A 69 1.33 -13.47 28.75
C SER A 69 1.27 -14.58 29.81
N GLU A 70 2.27 -15.46 29.86
CA GLU A 70 2.39 -16.53 30.85
C GLU A 70 2.62 -15.96 32.26
N MET A 71 3.45 -14.93 32.39
CA MET A 71 3.65 -14.22 33.67
C MET A 71 2.34 -13.65 34.23
N LEU A 72 1.49 -13.07 33.38
CA LEU A 72 0.18 -12.56 33.81
C LEU A 72 -0.79 -13.69 34.19
N GLN A 73 -0.76 -14.82 33.50
CA GLN A 73 -1.57 -15.99 33.85
C GLN A 73 -1.17 -16.55 35.21
N GLY A 74 0.14 -16.77 35.42
CA GLY A 74 0.67 -17.26 36.70
C GLY A 74 0.36 -16.34 37.88
N TYR A 75 0.32 -15.02 37.64
CA TYR A 75 -0.10 -14.05 38.66
C TYR A 75 -1.59 -14.13 38.96
N ASN A 76 -2.44 -14.33 37.97
CA ASN A 76 -3.88 -14.47 38.17
C ASN A 76 -4.25 -15.73 38.98
N GLU A 77 -3.46 -16.78 38.87
CA GLU A 77 -3.63 -18.04 39.60
C GLU A 77 -3.17 -17.90 41.07
N ASN A 78 -2.12 -17.10 41.33
CA ASN A 78 -1.48 -16.98 42.65
C ASN A 78 -1.76 -15.63 43.34
N LYS A 79 -3.00 -15.14 43.33
CA LYS A 79 -3.38 -13.83 43.89
C LYS A 79 -3.21 -13.66 45.43
N LYS A 80 -3.07 -14.75 46.18
CA LYS A 80 -2.98 -14.70 47.64
C LYS A 80 -1.55 -14.46 48.12
N GLY A 81 -1.30 -13.33 48.77
CA GLY A 81 -0.02 -13.05 49.41
C GLY A 81 0.95 -12.17 48.67
N VAL A 82 0.51 -11.48 47.59
CA VAL A 82 1.41 -10.66 46.74
C VAL A 82 1.57 -9.25 47.30
N SER A 83 2.82 -8.76 47.35
CA SER A 83 3.18 -7.40 47.78
C SER A 83 2.49 -6.33 46.91
N SER A 84 2.28 -5.12 47.51
CA SER A 84 1.74 -3.97 46.80
C SER A 84 2.55 -3.58 45.56
N ASP A 85 3.87 -3.66 45.67
CA ASP A 85 4.79 -3.30 44.55
C ASP A 85 4.67 -4.28 43.37
N THR A 86 4.51 -5.57 43.66
CA THR A 86 4.29 -6.59 42.65
C THR A 86 2.94 -6.40 41.95
N LYS A 87 1.89 -5.98 42.69
CA LYS A 87 0.58 -5.66 42.09
C LYS A 87 0.68 -4.49 41.12
N ASN A 88 1.39 -3.44 41.47
CA ASN A 88 1.60 -2.27 40.60
C ASN A 88 2.40 -2.64 39.36
N ALA A 89 3.46 -3.44 39.49
CA ALA A 89 4.25 -3.94 38.38
C ALA A 89 3.40 -4.78 37.39
N VAL A 90 2.56 -5.67 37.91
CA VAL A 90 1.67 -6.52 37.09
C VAL A 90 0.60 -5.67 36.38
N LEU A 91 0.03 -4.68 37.06
CA LEU A 91 -0.91 -3.75 36.41
C LEU A 91 -0.25 -2.99 35.26
N PHE A 92 0.99 -2.53 35.45
CA PHE A 92 1.75 -1.85 34.41
C PHE A 92 2.00 -2.77 33.21
N VAL A 93 2.46 -4.00 33.43
CA VAL A 93 2.69 -4.99 32.37
C VAL A 93 1.38 -5.31 31.63
N LYS A 94 0.28 -5.49 32.37
CA LYS A 94 -1.04 -5.71 31.76
C LYS A 94 -1.43 -4.56 30.84
N GLN A 95 -1.32 -3.33 31.29
CA GLN A 95 -1.65 -2.14 30.49
C GLN A 95 -0.79 -2.06 29.21
N LYS A 96 0.51 -2.41 29.29
CA LYS A 96 1.39 -2.45 28.10
C LYS A 96 1.01 -3.56 27.14
N LEU A 97 0.65 -4.73 27.65
CA LEU A 97 0.17 -5.85 26.82
C LEU A 97 -1.17 -5.53 26.13
N ASP A 98 -2.09 -4.92 26.84
CA ASP A 98 -3.39 -4.54 26.27
C ASP A 98 -3.19 -3.49 25.16
N SER A 99 -2.28 -2.52 25.38
CA SER A 99 -1.91 -1.53 24.35
C SER A 99 -1.24 -2.18 23.13
N ALA A 100 -0.35 -3.14 23.35
CA ALA A 100 0.30 -3.88 22.25
C ALA A 100 -0.70 -4.72 21.46
N ARG A 101 -1.62 -5.40 22.12
CA ARG A 101 -2.70 -6.16 21.48
C ARG A 101 -3.59 -5.26 20.63
N TRP A 102 -4.00 -4.12 21.19
CA TRP A 102 -4.79 -3.14 20.46
C TRP A 102 -4.08 -2.63 19.21
N PHE A 103 -2.78 -2.34 19.32
CA PHE A 103 -1.97 -1.90 18.18
C PHE A 103 -1.89 -2.97 17.08
N ILE A 104 -1.64 -4.24 17.46
CA ILE A 104 -1.62 -5.36 16.51
C ILE A 104 -2.96 -5.51 15.81
N GLU A 105 -4.06 -5.42 16.58
CA GLU A 105 -5.42 -5.52 16.02
C GLU A 105 -5.74 -4.38 15.05
N ALA A 106 -5.33 -3.15 15.38
CA ALA A 106 -5.49 -2.01 14.49
C ALA A 106 -4.76 -2.20 13.15
N ILE A 107 -3.53 -2.77 13.18
CA ILE A 107 -2.79 -3.09 11.95
C ILE A 107 -3.51 -4.17 11.14
N LYS A 108 -3.98 -5.25 11.78
CA LYS A 108 -4.74 -6.31 11.11
C LYS A 108 -6.02 -5.78 10.48
N GLN A 109 -6.75 -4.94 11.20
CA GLN A 109 -7.97 -4.31 10.70
C GLN A 109 -7.69 -3.40 9.50
N ARG A 110 -6.59 -2.62 9.55
CA ARG A 110 -6.15 -1.81 8.41
C ARG A 110 -5.86 -2.68 7.19
N GLN A 111 -5.13 -3.78 7.35
CA GLN A 111 -4.82 -4.71 6.25
C GLN A 111 -6.09 -5.35 5.69
N ALA A 112 -7.00 -5.79 6.54
CA ALA A 112 -8.28 -6.37 6.11
C ALA A 112 -9.12 -5.35 5.33
N THR A 113 -9.15 -4.07 5.77
CA THR A 113 -9.85 -3.00 5.06
C THR A 113 -9.24 -2.75 3.69
N LEU A 114 -7.90 -2.67 3.59
CA LEU A 114 -7.18 -2.50 2.34
C LEU A 114 -7.50 -3.64 1.36
N GLN A 115 -7.37 -4.88 1.82
CA GLN A 115 -7.61 -6.07 1.01
C GLN A 115 -9.06 -6.17 0.53
N ARG A 116 -10.03 -5.92 1.43
CA ARG A 116 -11.46 -5.98 1.08
C ARG A 116 -11.84 -4.91 0.07
N THR A 117 -11.31 -3.69 0.24
CA THR A 117 -11.58 -2.59 -0.69
C THR A 117 -10.97 -2.88 -2.06
N MET A 118 -9.69 -3.30 -2.10
CA MET A 118 -9.04 -3.61 -3.38
C MET A 118 -9.68 -4.81 -4.06
N LYS A 119 -10.09 -5.84 -3.32
CA LYS A 119 -10.82 -6.96 -3.90
C LYS A 119 -12.12 -6.50 -4.56
N ALA A 120 -12.89 -5.64 -3.93
CA ALA A 120 -14.11 -5.10 -4.52
C ALA A 120 -13.83 -4.30 -5.81
N MET A 121 -12.70 -3.57 -5.88
CA MET A 121 -12.29 -2.86 -7.09
C MET A 121 -11.87 -3.82 -8.20
N VAL A 122 -11.10 -4.87 -7.89
CA VAL A 122 -10.69 -5.91 -8.85
C VAL A 122 -11.91 -6.65 -9.37
N ASP A 123 -12.84 -7.05 -8.50
CA ASP A 123 -14.07 -7.75 -8.89
C ASP A 123 -14.95 -6.86 -9.78
N PHE A 124 -15.02 -5.54 -9.51
CA PHE A 124 -15.76 -4.57 -10.32
C PHE A 124 -15.13 -4.38 -11.71
N GLN A 125 -13.79 -4.37 -11.79
CA GLN A 125 -13.00 -4.20 -13.00
C GLN A 125 -12.44 -5.53 -13.53
N TYR A 126 -13.15 -6.63 -13.29
CA TYR A 126 -12.64 -7.99 -13.55
C TYR A 126 -12.12 -8.17 -14.97
N ASP A 127 -12.88 -7.69 -15.98
CA ASP A 127 -12.52 -7.84 -17.38
C ASP A 127 -11.19 -7.14 -17.73
N PHE A 128 -10.98 -5.93 -17.18
CA PHE A 128 -9.73 -5.20 -17.33
C PHE A 128 -8.54 -5.96 -16.73
N PHE A 129 -8.66 -6.42 -15.48
CA PHE A 129 -7.57 -7.13 -14.83
C PHE A 129 -7.26 -8.49 -15.45
N LEU A 130 -8.24 -9.11 -16.12
CA LEU A 130 -8.06 -10.39 -16.79
C LEU A 130 -7.35 -10.23 -18.14
N THR A 131 -7.72 -9.21 -18.93
CA THR A 131 -7.27 -9.02 -20.31
C THR A 131 -6.12 -8.02 -20.45
N GLY A 132 -5.98 -7.09 -19.50
CA GLY A 132 -5.08 -5.94 -19.60
C GLY A 132 -5.52 -4.87 -20.59
N ASP A 133 -6.74 -4.96 -21.14
CA ASP A 133 -7.27 -4.05 -22.14
C ASP A 133 -7.94 -2.84 -21.47
N GLU A 134 -7.34 -1.65 -21.63
CA GLU A 134 -7.86 -0.39 -21.10
C GLU A 134 -9.26 -0.03 -21.62
N THR A 135 -9.64 -0.53 -22.79
CA THR A 135 -10.98 -0.29 -23.36
C THR A 135 -12.09 -0.94 -22.54
N GLN A 136 -11.75 -1.94 -21.72
CA GLN A 136 -12.69 -2.65 -20.85
C GLN A 136 -12.87 -2.02 -19.47
N LEU A 137 -12.18 -0.92 -19.20
CA LEU A 137 -12.36 -0.18 -17.95
C LEU A 137 -13.77 0.38 -17.84
N LYS A 138 -14.47 -0.02 -16.79
CA LYS A 138 -15.81 0.47 -16.45
C LYS A 138 -15.69 1.73 -15.58
N PRO A 139 -16.52 2.76 -15.80
CA PRO A 139 -16.55 3.92 -14.92
C PRO A 139 -16.92 3.49 -13.50
N MET A 140 -16.05 3.75 -12.53
CA MET A 140 -16.19 3.34 -11.14
C MET A 140 -16.13 4.56 -10.22
N ARG A 141 -17.13 4.73 -9.36
CA ARG A 141 -17.19 5.80 -8.37
C ARG A 141 -16.88 5.23 -6.98
N LEU A 142 -16.36 6.07 -6.10
CA LEU A 142 -16.12 5.68 -4.70
C LEU A 142 -17.39 5.16 -4.00
N LYS A 143 -18.55 5.71 -4.38
CA LYS A 143 -19.86 5.29 -3.86
C LYS A 143 -20.18 3.83 -4.21
N ASP A 144 -19.87 3.40 -5.43
CA ASP A 144 -20.15 2.04 -5.90
C ASP A 144 -19.36 1.02 -5.07
N ILE A 145 -18.08 1.32 -4.78
CA ILE A 145 -17.24 0.47 -3.92
C ILE A 145 -17.68 0.54 -2.46
N ALA A 146 -18.13 1.70 -1.98
CA ALA A 146 -18.62 1.86 -0.62
C ALA A 146 -19.87 0.98 -0.38
N GLU A 147 -20.79 0.92 -1.34
CA GLU A 147 -21.98 0.06 -1.29
C GLU A 147 -21.59 -1.44 -1.25
N ILE A 148 -20.65 -1.86 -2.10
CA ILE A 148 -20.20 -3.27 -2.18
C ILE A 148 -19.51 -3.69 -0.87
N THR A 149 -18.65 -2.82 -0.33
CA THR A 149 -17.83 -3.15 0.86
C THR A 149 -18.54 -2.87 2.18
N SER A 150 -19.63 -2.11 2.16
CA SER A 150 -20.33 -1.56 3.35
C SER A 150 -19.41 -0.67 4.20
N TYR A 151 -18.43 -0.01 3.57
CA TYR A 151 -17.60 0.99 4.21
C TYR A 151 -18.07 2.40 3.86
N ASP A 152 -17.72 3.37 4.71
CA ASP A 152 -17.95 4.79 4.41
C ASP A 152 -17.12 5.25 3.21
N ILE A 153 -17.67 6.16 2.40
CA ILE A 153 -17.00 6.73 1.21
C ILE A 153 -15.66 7.36 1.58
N SER A 154 -15.57 7.98 2.75
CA SER A 154 -14.33 8.58 3.23
C SER A 154 -13.24 7.54 3.51
N THR A 155 -13.63 6.35 3.96
CA THR A 155 -12.72 5.20 4.14
C THR A 155 -12.20 4.71 2.79
N ILE A 156 -13.10 4.52 1.81
CA ILE A 156 -12.72 4.10 0.45
C ILE A 156 -11.77 5.12 -0.17
N SER A 157 -12.08 6.42 -0.06
CA SER A 157 -11.21 7.49 -0.57
C SER A 157 -9.80 7.45 0.03
N ARG A 158 -9.68 7.24 1.35
CA ARG A 158 -8.37 7.15 2.02
C ARG A 158 -7.60 5.89 1.64
N VAL A 159 -8.31 4.79 1.37
CA VAL A 159 -7.69 3.51 0.97
C VAL A 159 -7.21 3.56 -0.47
N SER A 160 -7.97 4.17 -1.39
CA SER A 160 -7.63 4.22 -2.81
C SER A 160 -6.62 5.31 -3.16
N ASN A 161 -6.54 6.38 -2.35
CA ASN A 161 -5.66 7.50 -2.63
C ASN A 161 -4.18 7.11 -2.45
N SER A 162 -3.35 7.47 -3.43
CA SER A 162 -1.90 7.23 -3.44
C SER A 162 -1.50 5.75 -3.27
N LYS A 163 -2.28 4.85 -3.84
CA LYS A 163 -2.01 3.42 -3.87
C LYS A 163 -1.71 2.95 -5.28
N TYR A 164 -0.73 2.08 -5.40
CA TYR A 164 -0.27 1.53 -6.66
C TYR A 164 -0.55 0.03 -6.72
N VAL A 165 -0.99 -0.41 -7.89
CA VAL A 165 -1.31 -1.81 -8.18
C VAL A 165 -0.40 -2.27 -9.29
N GLN A 166 0.23 -3.41 -9.09
CA GLN A 166 0.95 -4.13 -10.14
C GLN A 166 0.00 -5.17 -10.72
N THR A 167 -0.15 -5.17 -12.04
CA THR A 167 -0.88 -6.17 -12.84
C THR A 167 0.08 -6.98 -13.66
#